data_670c2035c51a0aa7aa19182941813728
#
_entry.id   670c2035c51a0aa7aa19182941813728
#
_cell.length_a   1.000
_cell.length_b   1.000
_cell.length_c   1.000
_cell.angle_alpha   90.00
_cell.angle_beta   90.00
_cell.angle_gamma   90.00
#
_symmetry.space_group_name_H-M   'P 1'
#
loop_
_entity.id
_entity.type
_entity.pdbx_description
1 polymer ?
#
loop_
_entity_poly.entity_id
_entity_poly.type
_entity_poly.pdbx_seq_one_letter_code
_entity_poly.pdbx_strand_id
1 'polypeptide(L)'
;TRQFRSANALPRELSLYTQDGDIYMAAAPVEETKSLRKESREIPAFEVGDAYHVDSLLSDNKGAYEIELELAAGSAEIMGLKLFNEKGENVDIYISLPEKKLVMDRTKSGIVDFGKDSAPHAIEAHDRRKQNSINYVDDFALGTWAPVQKAGNYKLDIFVDKCSVEIFLNGGKIAMTNLIFPTTPYNQMSFYSRGGAFKVDRCKIYRL
;
A
#
# COMPACT_ATOMS: atom_id res chain seq x y z
N THR A 1 -2.47 -20.18 -1.73
CA THR A 1 -2.10 -19.71 -3.07
C THR A 1 -2.10 -20.79 -4.16
N ARG A 2 -2.86 -21.88 -3.99
CA ARG A 2 -2.98 -22.91 -5.04
C ARG A 2 -3.55 -22.36 -6.36
N GLN A 3 -4.27 -21.24 -6.30
CA GLN A 3 -4.95 -20.62 -7.44
C GLN A 3 -4.22 -19.42 -8.05
N PHE A 4 -3.22 -18.86 -7.37
CA PHE A 4 -2.50 -17.67 -7.80
C PHE A 4 -0.99 -17.91 -7.79
N ARG A 5 -0.45 -18.16 -8.98
CA ARG A 5 0.98 -18.08 -9.23
C ARG A 5 1.21 -17.08 -10.34
N SER A 6 2.26 -16.27 -10.21
CA SER A 6 2.67 -15.33 -11.27
C SER A 6 1.64 -14.23 -11.57
N ALA A 7 1.07 -13.60 -10.53
CA ALA A 7 0.29 -12.39 -10.73
C ALA A 7 1.18 -11.29 -11.32
N ASN A 8 0.68 -10.60 -12.34
CA ASN A 8 1.36 -9.43 -12.90
C ASN A 8 0.96 -8.19 -12.10
N ALA A 9 1.94 -7.30 -11.86
CA ALA A 9 1.67 -5.95 -11.40
C ALA A 9 0.97 -5.13 -12.50
N LEU A 10 0.39 -4.00 -12.14
CA LEU A 10 -0.15 -3.04 -13.10
C LEU A 10 0.92 -2.65 -14.14
N PRO A 11 0.55 -2.49 -15.41
CA PRO A 11 1.44 -1.94 -16.42
C PRO A 11 1.96 -0.58 -16.01
N ARG A 12 3.26 -0.32 -16.26
CA ARG A 12 3.93 0.91 -15.84
C ARG A 12 4.62 1.59 -16.99
N GLU A 13 4.42 2.89 -17.07
CA GLU A 13 5.24 3.76 -17.89
C GLU A 13 6.52 4.09 -17.14
N LEU A 14 7.67 3.91 -17.81
CA LEU A 14 8.99 4.21 -17.26
C LEU A 14 9.45 5.56 -17.77
N SER A 15 9.92 6.40 -16.86
CA SER A 15 10.51 7.70 -17.18
C SER A 15 11.78 7.94 -16.34
N LEU A 16 12.63 8.85 -16.81
CA LEU A 16 13.81 9.24 -16.05
C LEU A 16 13.57 10.61 -15.39
N TYR A 17 14.10 10.78 -14.20
CA TYR A 17 14.12 12.07 -13.51
C TYR A 17 15.45 12.29 -12.83
N THR A 18 15.82 13.57 -12.66
CA THR A 18 17.03 13.96 -11.94
C THR A 18 16.69 14.40 -10.53
N GLN A 19 17.46 13.95 -9.56
CA GLN A 19 17.32 14.33 -8.17
C GLN A 19 18.69 14.32 -7.49
N ASP A 20 19.04 15.42 -6.79
CA ASP A 20 20.33 15.60 -6.10
C ASP A 20 21.56 15.38 -7.00
N GLY A 21 21.42 15.61 -8.31
CA GLY A 21 22.47 15.43 -9.32
C GLY A 21 22.54 14.03 -9.93
N ASP A 22 21.79 13.06 -9.40
CA ASP A 22 21.71 11.69 -9.90
C ASP A 22 20.48 11.47 -10.78
N ILE A 23 20.54 10.47 -11.66
CA ILE A 23 19.45 10.07 -12.55
C ILE A 23 18.79 8.83 -11.98
N TYR A 24 17.48 8.88 -11.83
CA TYR A 24 16.63 7.80 -11.34
C TYR A 24 15.55 7.45 -12.35
N MET A 25 14.99 6.26 -12.19
CA MET A 25 13.85 5.79 -12.97
C MET A 25 12.57 5.88 -12.12
N ALA A 26 11.53 6.51 -12.66
CA ALA A 26 10.18 6.43 -12.15
C ALA A 26 9.39 5.37 -12.92
N ALA A 27 8.44 4.72 -12.24
CA ALA A 27 7.56 3.69 -12.79
C ALA A 27 6.13 4.03 -12.37
N ALA A 28 5.44 4.85 -13.15
CA ALA A 28 4.06 5.27 -12.91
C ALA A 28 3.06 4.27 -13.51
N PRO A 29 1.82 4.16 -12.99
CA PRO A 29 0.77 3.43 -13.69
C PRO A 29 0.57 4.04 -15.09
N VAL A 30 0.36 3.20 -16.10
CA VAL A 30 0.06 3.70 -17.45
C VAL A 30 -1.30 4.42 -17.47
N GLU A 31 -1.44 5.41 -18.35
CA GLU A 31 -2.66 6.24 -18.44
C GLU A 31 -3.92 5.41 -18.69
N GLU A 32 -3.80 4.29 -19.39
CA GLU A 32 -4.88 3.35 -19.71
C GLU A 32 -5.56 2.77 -18.46
N THR A 33 -4.87 2.71 -17.32
CA THR A 33 -5.47 2.25 -16.05
C THR A 33 -6.68 3.10 -15.64
N LYS A 34 -6.72 4.37 -16.04
CA LYS A 34 -7.85 5.26 -15.78
C LYS A 34 -9.14 4.80 -16.48
N SER A 35 -9.05 4.02 -17.55
CA SER A 35 -10.22 3.44 -18.22
C SER A 35 -10.95 2.40 -17.36
N LEU A 36 -10.30 1.88 -16.31
CA LEU A 36 -10.90 0.95 -15.36
C LEU A 36 -11.83 1.66 -14.36
N ARG A 37 -11.66 2.98 -14.19
CA ARG A 37 -12.43 3.79 -13.24
C ARG A 37 -13.90 3.87 -13.65
N LYS A 38 -14.80 3.47 -12.75
CA LYS A 38 -16.26 3.51 -12.95
C LYS A 38 -16.87 4.67 -12.20
N GLU A 39 -17.08 4.50 -10.90
CA GLU A 39 -17.63 5.52 -10.02
C GLU A 39 -16.54 6.14 -9.18
N SER A 40 -16.67 7.40 -8.86
CA SER A 40 -15.75 8.07 -7.95
C SER A 40 -16.48 8.77 -6.83
N ARG A 41 -15.83 8.79 -5.67
CA ARG A 41 -16.18 9.64 -4.53
C ARG A 41 -14.99 10.49 -4.15
N GLU A 42 -15.26 11.75 -3.88
CA GLU A 42 -14.27 12.70 -3.39
C GLU A 42 -14.61 13.07 -1.96
N ILE A 43 -13.61 13.03 -1.09
CA ILE A 43 -13.71 13.48 0.29
C ILE A 43 -13.16 14.89 0.32
N PRO A 44 -13.91 15.87 0.87
CA PRO A 44 -13.39 17.22 1.08
C PRO A 44 -12.08 17.20 1.88
N ALA A 45 -11.23 18.19 1.65
CA ALA A 45 -9.97 18.33 2.39
C ALA A 45 -10.21 18.37 3.91
N PHE A 46 -9.35 17.70 4.67
CA PHE A 46 -9.44 17.59 6.13
C PHE A 46 -8.05 17.52 6.77
N GLU A 47 -8.00 17.83 8.06
CA GLU A 47 -6.81 17.72 8.88
C GLU A 47 -6.88 16.47 9.76
N VAL A 48 -5.72 15.83 9.93
CA VAL A 48 -5.53 14.62 10.76
C VAL A 48 -4.58 14.99 11.89
N GLY A 49 -5.14 15.26 13.07
CA GLY A 49 -4.36 15.54 14.29
C GLY A 49 -4.01 14.25 15.08
N ASP A 50 -4.94 13.30 15.12
CA ASP A 50 -4.77 11.98 15.75
C ASP A 50 -5.29 10.91 14.81
N ALA A 51 -6.62 10.84 14.62
CA ALA A 51 -7.25 9.90 13.71
C ALA A 51 -8.43 10.56 12.99
N TYR A 52 -8.68 10.10 11.77
CA TYR A 52 -9.84 10.48 10.96
C TYR A 52 -10.40 9.21 10.30
N HIS A 53 -11.62 8.87 10.63
CA HIS A 53 -12.29 7.69 10.08
C HIS A 53 -13.15 8.08 8.88
N VAL A 54 -13.05 7.29 7.81
CA VAL A 54 -13.84 7.50 6.59
C VAL A 54 -14.92 6.44 6.51
N ASP A 55 -16.15 6.81 6.88
CA ASP A 55 -17.27 5.89 6.91
C ASP A 55 -17.77 5.53 5.50
N SER A 56 -18.02 4.24 5.30
CA SER A 56 -18.81 3.65 4.20
C SER A 56 -18.42 3.97 2.75
N LEU A 57 -17.27 4.60 2.49
CA LEU A 57 -16.86 4.99 1.14
C LEU A 57 -16.47 3.81 0.26
N LEU A 58 -16.12 2.69 0.87
CA LEU A 58 -15.64 1.49 0.19
C LEU A 58 -16.64 0.32 0.25
N SER A 59 -17.84 0.52 0.77
CA SER A 59 -18.78 -0.58 1.07
C SER A 59 -19.12 -1.46 -0.13
N ASP A 60 -19.13 -0.90 -1.34
CA ASP A 60 -19.50 -1.61 -2.56
C ASP A 60 -18.31 -1.90 -3.50
N ASN A 61 -17.07 -1.79 -3.01
CA ASN A 61 -15.87 -1.87 -3.86
C ASN A 61 -15.57 -3.28 -4.41
N LYS A 62 -16.18 -4.32 -3.89
CA LYS A 62 -15.92 -5.72 -4.25
C LYS A 62 -14.44 -6.14 -4.20
N GLY A 63 -13.60 -5.35 -3.51
CA GLY A 63 -12.17 -5.56 -3.36
C GLY A 63 -11.31 -4.98 -4.49
N ALA A 64 -11.88 -4.16 -5.39
CA ALA A 64 -11.14 -3.52 -6.47
C ALA A 64 -11.44 -2.02 -6.52
N TYR A 65 -10.46 -1.19 -6.16
CA TYR A 65 -10.59 0.26 -6.14
C TYR A 65 -9.23 0.95 -6.18
N GLU A 66 -9.25 2.21 -6.55
CA GLU A 66 -8.09 3.11 -6.56
C GLU A 66 -8.33 4.28 -5.62
N ILE A 67 -7.28 4.75 -4.94
CA ILE A 67 -7.29 5.91 -4.07
C ILE A 67 -6.21 6.88 -4.53
N GLU A 68 -6.61 8.08 -4.97
CA GLU A 68 -5.71 9.21 -5.19
C GLU A 68 -5.65 10.09 -3.94
N LEU A 69 -4.45 10.33 -3.42
CA LEU A 69 -4.21 11.16 -2.24
C LEU A 69 -3.20 12.27 -2.55
N GLU A 70 -3.49 13.46 -2.02
CA GLU A 70 -2.51 14.53 -1.87
C GLU A 70 -2.42 14.88 -0.39
N LEU A 71 -1.21 14.74 0.18
CA LEU A 71 -0.97 14.97 1.59
C LEU A 71 0.00 16.14 1.77
N ALA A 72 -0.34 17.05 2.68
CA ALA A 72 0.58 18.08 3.17
C ALA A 72 1.07 17.68 4.57
N ALA A 73 2.38 17.51 4.73
CA ALA A 73 2.98 16.90 5.91
C ALA A 73 2.74 17.68 7.21
N GLY A 74 2.61 19.02 7.14
CA GLY A 74 2.42 19.84 8.32
C GLY A 74 3.51 19.64 9.37
N SER A 75 3.09 19.34 10.60
CA SER A 75 3.98 19.01 11.72
C SER A 75 4.09 17.51 12.01
N ALA A 76 3.39 16.66 11.26
CA ALA A 76 3.38 15.22 11.51
C ALA A 76 4.77 14.59 11.31
N GLU A 77 5.12 13.66 12.16
CA GLU A 77 6.24 12.74 11.98
C GLU A 77 5.83 11.49 11.20
N ILE A 78 4.59 11.00 11.44
CA ILE A 78 4.02 9.87 10.73
C ILE A 78 2.66 10.26 10.17
N MET A 79 2.48 10.03 8.88
CA MET A 79 1.22 10.17 8.16
C MET A 79 0.77 8.78 7.73
N GLY A 80 -0.30 8.26 8.32
CA GLY A 80 -0.76 6.89 8.11
C GLY A 80 -2.14 6.80 7.48
N LEU A 81 -2.31 5.77 6.66
CA LEU A 81 -3.56 5.32 6.08
C LEU A 81 -3.72 3.83 6.37
N LYS A 82 -4.83 3.44 6.97
CA LYS A 82 -5.19 2.05 7.21
C LYS A 82 -6.42 1.68 6.39
N LEU A 83 -6.30 0.61 5.62
CA LEU A 83 -7.42 -0.05 4.95
C LEU A 83 -7.75 -1.32 5.72
N PHE A 84 -9.02 -1.52 6.06
CA PHE A 84 -9.41 -2.64 6.94
C PHE A 84 -10.84 -3.12 6.67
N ASN A 85 -11.17 -4.25 7.25
CA ASN A 85 -12.50 -4.84 7.21
C ASN A 85 -13.02 -5.11 8.63
N GLU A 86 -14.28 -5.56 8.72
CA GLU A 86 -14.96 -5.88 9.98
C GLU A 86 -14.33 -7.03 10.78
N LYS A 87 -13.48 -7.85 10.14
CA LYS A 87 -12.74 -8.93 10.82
C LYS A 87 -11.46 -8.44 11.47
N GLY A 88 -11.12 -7.16 11.34
CA GLY A 88 -9.88 -6.58 11.83
C GLY A 88 -8.66 -6.87 10.97
N GLU A 89 -8.84 -7.53 9.81
CA GLU A 89 -7.78 -7.66 8.81
C GLU A 89 -7.49 -6.29 8.22
N ASN A 90 -6.22 -5.96 8.06
CA ASN A 90 -5.84 -4.63 7.58
C ASN A 90 -4.48 -4.60 6.90
N VAL A 91 -4.28 -3.59 6.06
CA VAL A 91 -2.98 -3.10 5.63
C VAL A 91 -2.79 -1.69 6.18
N ASP A 92 -1.59 -1.40 6.65
CA ASP A 92 -1.22 -0.10 7.18
C ASP A 92 -0.14 0.51 6.28
N ILE A 93 -0.46 1.65 5.67
CA ILE A 93 0.40 2.36 4.73
C ILE A 93 0.76 3.68 5.38
N TYR A 94 2.05 3.94 5.60
CA TYR A 94 2.44 5.19 6.24
C TYR A 94 3.78 5.72 5.74
N ILE A 95 3.91 7.05 5.79
CA ILE A 95 5.17 7.75 5.59
C ILE A 95 5.72 8.13 6.96
N SER A 96 6.91 7.63 7.29
CA SER A 96 7.69 8.02 8.47
C SER A 96 8.74 9.02 8.04
N LEU A 97 8.59 10.27 8.45
CA LEU A 97 9.53 11.34 8.14
C LEU A 97 10.86 11.20 8.91
N PRO A 98 10.86 10.79 10.20
CA PRO A 98 12.10 10.51 10.92
C PRO A 98 12.91 9.38 10.31
N GLU A 99 12.24 8.29 9.90
CA GLU A 99 12.92 7.14 9.29
C GLU A 99 13.16 7.32 7.78
N LYS A 100 12.55 8.33 7.16
CA LYS A 100 12.58 8.57 5.71
C LYS A 100 12.10 7.35 4.92
N LYS A 101 10.96 6.79 5.30
CA LYS A 101 10.39 5.57 4.71
C LYS A 101 8.93 5.73 4.35
N LEU A 102 8.55 5.20 3.18
CA LEU A 102 7.20 4.76 2.91
C LEU A 102 7.12 3.30 3.28
N VAL A 103 6.21 2.94 4.18
CA VAL A 103 6.03 1.58 4.68
C VAL A 103 4.65 1.09 4.30
N MET A 104 4.57 -0.18 3.90
CA MET A 104 3.34 -0.94 3.84
C MET A 104 3.47 -2.15 4.77
N ASP A 105 2.76 -2.12 5.87
CA ASP A 105 2.65 -3.22 6.82
C ASP A 105 1.45 -4.10 6.44
N ARG A 106 1.72 -5.35 6.10
CA ARG A 106 0.73 -6.37 5.77
C ARG A 106 0.67 -7.52 6.77
N THR A 107 1.25 -7.33 7.95
CA THR A 107 1.31 -8.37 8.99
C THR A 107 -0.06 -8.87 9.43
N LYS A 108 -1.10 -8.07 9.23
CA LYS A 108 -2.50 -8.37 9.55
C LYS A 108 -3.42 -8.35 8.33
N SER A 109 -2.89 -8.58 7.14
CA SER A 109 -3.62 -8.39 5.88
C SER A 109 -4.63 -9.49 5.53
N GLY A 110 -4.88 -10.43 6.42
CA GLY A 110 -5.78 -11.57 6.22
C GLY A 110 -5.04 -12.89 6.40
N ILE A 111 -5.07 -13.78 5.41
CA ILE A 111 -4.31 -15.03 5.45
C ILE A 111 -2.83 -14.72 5.25
N VAL A 112 -2.02 -14.89 6.29
CA VAL A 112 -0.59 -14.54 6.29
C VAL A 112 0.33 -15.70 6.64
N ASP A 113 -0.21 -16.83 7.08
CA ASP A 113 0.51 -17.99 7.59
C ASP A 113 0.83 -19.03 6.50
N PHE A 114 1.25 -18.55 5.35
CA PHE A 114 1.64 -19.42 4.23
C PHE A 114 2.82 -20.33 4.58
N GLY A 115 2.71 -21.61 4.21
CA GLY A 115 3.78 -22.60 4.33
C GLY A 115 3.89 -23.24 5.71
N LYS A 116 2.98 -22.98 6.65
CA LYS A 116 2.85 -23.73 7.90
C LYS A 116 2.23 -25.11 7.68
N ASP A 117 1.50 -25.29 6.57
CA ASP A 117 1.01 -26.60 6.15
C ASP A 117 2.17 -27.41 5.55
N SER A 118 2.50 -28.46 6.22
CA SER A 118 3.63 -29.37 6.01
C SER A 118 3.55 -30.21 4.73
N ALA A 119 3.55 -29.58 3.56
CA ALA A 119 3.87 -30.33 2.34
C ALA A 119 5.37 -30.67 2.36
N PRO A 120 5.79 -31.93 2.14
CA PRO A 120 7.20 -32.36 2.24
C PRO A 120 8.18 -31.51 1.43
N HIS A 121 7.77 -31.07 0.23
CA HIS A 121 8.58 -30.20 -0.63
C HIS A 121 8.68 -28.74 -0.11
N ALA A 122 7.73 -28.27 0.69
CA ALA A 122 7.81 -26.98 1.34
C ALA A 122 8.79 -27.02 2.51
N ILE A 123 8.86 -28.15 3.21
CA ILE A 123 9.84 -28.40 4.28
C ILE A 123 11.25 -28.43 3.71
N GLU A 124 11.49 -29.13 2.61
CA GLU A 124 12.81 -29.14 1.96
C GLU A 124 13.25 -27.77 1.46
N ALA A 125 12.33 -26.98 0.91
CA ALA A 125 12.62 -25.61 0.48
C ALA A 125 12.92 -24.70 1.67
N HIS A 126 12.21 -24.90 2.79
CA HIS A 126 12.40 -24.20 4.05
C HIS A 126 13.78 -24.55 4.65
N ASP A 127 14.15 -25.82 4.70
CA ASP A 127 15.43 -26.27 5.26
C ASP A 127 16.63 -25.76 4.43
N ARG A 128 16.53 -25.77 3.11
CA ARG A 128 17.56 -25.19 2.23
C ARG A 128 17.72 -23.69 2.43
N ARG A 129 16.66 -22.96 2.78
CA ARG A 129 16.70 -21.51 3.02
C ARG A 129 17.16 -21.16 4.43
N LYS A 130 16.85 -21.98 5.44
CA LYS A 130 17.48 -21.88 6.76
C LYS A 130 19.02 -21.94 6.66
N GLN A 131 19.55 -22.79 5.80
CA GLN A 131 20.99 -22.86 5.54
C GLN A 131 21.54 -21.57 4.94
N ASN A 132 20.71 -20.78 4.24
CA ASN A 132 21.07 -19.51 3.64
C ASN A 132 20.60 -18.29 4.45
N SER A 133 20.26 -18.46 5.73
CA SER A 133 19.76 -17.41 6.63
C SER A 133 18.47 -16.71 6.15
N ILE A 134 17.68 -17.34 5.27
CA ILE A 134 16.41 -16.82 4.78
C ILE A 134 15.28 -17.62 5.41
N ASN A 135 14.52 -17.00 6.31
CA ASN A 135 13.33 -17.58 6.91
C ASN A 135 12.10 -17.34 6.01
N TYR A 136 11.71 -18.35 5.25
CA TYR A 136 10.69 -18.20 4.20
C TYR A 136 9.26 -18.32 4.67
N VAL A 137 9.03 -18.90 5.81
CA VAL A 137 7.69 -19.20 6.34
C VAL A 137 7.12 -17.98 7.06
N ASP A 138 8.00 -17.21 7.70
CA ASP A 138 7.62 -16.04 8.47
C ASP A 138 7.66 -14.75 7.63
N ASP A 139 8.20 -14.84 6.39
CA ASP A 139 8.53 -13.66 5.58
C ASP A 139 7.34 -13.06 4.82
N PHE A 140 6.16 -13.69 4.83
CA PHE A 140 4.98 -13.09 4.21
C PHE A 140 4.35 -12.01 5.08
N ALA A 141 4.25 -12.25 6.39
CA ALA A 141 3.67 -11.31 7.36
C ALA A 141 4.66 -10.20 7.75
N LEU A 142 5.17 -9.47 6.76
CA LEU A 142 6.18 -8.42 6.94
C LEU A 142 5.68 -7.07 6.49
N GLY A 143 6.26 -6.02 7.11
CA GLY A 143 6.26 -4.68 6.53
C GLY A 143 7.32 -4.59 5.42
N THR A 144 6.92 -4.11 4.25
CA THR A 144 7.83 -3.70 3.18
C THR A 144 8.02 -2.20 3.22
N TRP A 145 9.17 -1.70 2.78
CA TRP A 145 9.43 -0.28 2.78
C TRP A 145 10.31 0.17 1.61
N ALA A 146 10.17 1.46 1.28
CA ALA A 146 11.04 2.13 0.31
C ALA A 146 11.53 3.46 0.90
N PRO A 147 12.75 3.93 0.55
CA PRO A 147 13.28 5.19 1.04
C PRO A 147 12.49 6.37 0.45
N VAL A 148 12.12 7.33 1.30
CA VAL A 148 11.39 8.54 0.92
C VAL A 148 12.21 9.76 1.27
N GLN A 149 12.29 10.71 0.36
CA GLN A 149 12.83 12.02 0.69
C GLN A 149 11.78 12.85 1.43
N LYS A 150 12.25 13.62 2.42
CA LYS A 150 11.41 14.57 3.13
C LYS A 150 10.94 15.66 2.17
N ALA A 151 9.64 15.84 2.07
CA ALA A 151 8.98 16.88 1.28
C ALA A 151 7.85 17.52 2.07
N GLY A 152 7.38 18.69 1.66
CA GLY A 152 6.19 19.30 2.25
C GLY A 152 4.90 18.61 1.81
N ASN A 153 4.90 18.04 0.60
CA ASN A 153 3.74 17.42 -0.01
C ASN A 153 4.09 16.06 -0.59
N TYR A 154 3.10 15.15 -0.56
CA TYR A 154 3.18 13.79 -1.10
C TYR A 154 1.93 13.47 -1.90
N LYS A 155 2.12 12.88 -3.08
CA LYS A 155 1.02 12.37 -3.91
C LYS A 155 1.12 10.85 -3.93
N LEU A 156 0.05 10.17 -3.51
CA LEU A 156 -0.04 8.71 -3.56
C LEU A 156 -1.16 8.31 -4.49
N ASP A 157 -0.88 7.30 -5.28
CA ASP A 157 -1.85 6.60 -6.09
C ASP A 157 -1.81 5.13 -5.65
N ILE A 158 -2.90 4.64 -5.08
CA ILE A 158 -2.97 3.35 -4.41
C ILE A 158 -4.03 2.51 -5.10
N PHE A 159 -3.60 1.42 -5.72
CA PHE A 159 -4.50 0.43 -6.32
C PHE A 159 -4.65 -0.75 -5.37
N VAL A 160 -5.88 -1.07 -5.06
CA VAL A 160 -6.25 -2.26 -4.27
C VAL A 160 -7.01 -3.20 -5.17
N ASP A 161 -6.57 -4.45 -5.20
CA ASP A 161 -7.28 -5.54 -5.83
C ASP A 161 -7.47 -6.66 -4.82
N LYS A 162 -8.21 -7.70 -5.18
CA LYS A 162 -8.58 -8.83 -4.31
C LYS A 162 -7.40 -9.49 -3.61
N CYS A 163 -6.22 -9.44 -4.20
CA CYS A 163 -5.02 -10.10 -3.67
C CYS A 163 -3.74 -9.24 -3.75
N SER A 164 -3.86 -7.95 -4.05
CA SER A 164 -2.69 -7.06 -4.14
C SER A 164 -3.00 -5.63 -3.73
N VAL A 165 -1.97 -4.93 -3.27
CA VAL A 165 -1.94 -3.49 -3.12
C VAL A 165 -0.71 -2.96 -3.83
N GLU A 166 -0.90 -2.00 -4.72
CA GLU A 166 0.18 -1.28 -5.40
C GLU A 166 0.13 0.18 -5.00
N ILE A 167 1.29 0.73 -4.65
CA ILE A 167 1.44 2.11 -4.18
C ILE A 167 2.42 2.82 -5.08
N PHE A 168 2.00 3.95 -5.63
CA PHE A 168 2.85 4.82 -6.43
C PHE A 168 2.96 6.18 -5.73
N LEU A 169 4.16 6.54 -5.34
CA LEU A 169 4.42 7.82 -4.68
C LEU A 169 5.05 8.79 -5.68
N ASN A 170 4.52 10.02 -5.71
CA ASN A 170 5.04 11.15 -6.49
C ASN A 170 5.27 10.79 -7.98
N GLY A 171 4.22 10.24 -8.63
CA GLY A 171 4.28 9.87 -10.04
C GLY A 171 5.21 8.68 -10.31
N GLY A 172 5.23 7.71 -9.41
CA GLY A 172 6.02 6.48 -9.58
C GLY A 172 7.51 6.63 -9.27
N LYS A 173 7.95 7.73 -8.64
CA LYS A 173 9.32 7.83 -8.08
C LYS A 173 9.59 6.72 -7.08
N ILE A 174 8.55 6.25 -6.40
CA ILE A 174 8.52 4.99 -5.66
C ILE A 174 7.31 4.22 -6.14
N ALA A 175 7.52 2.94 -6.46
CA ALA A 175 6.47 1.99 -6.80
C ALA A 175 6.65 0.73 -5.95
N MET A 176 5.63 0.37 -5.17
CA MET A 176 5.62 -0.81 -4.32
C MET A 176 4.45 -1.70 -4.72
N THR A 177 4.69 -3.01 -4.83
CA THR A 177 3.65 -4.02 -5.07
C THR A 177 3.72 -5.09 -4.00
N ASN A 178 2.61 -5.32 -3.33
CA ASN A 178 2.50 -6.31 -2.27
C ASN A 178 1.28 -7.20 -2.48
N LEU A 179 1.47 -8.51 -2.33
CA LEU A 179 0.37 -9.45 -2.23
C LEU A 179 -0.28 -9.35 -0.85
N ILE A 180 -1.60 -9.46 -0.84
CA ILE A 180 -2.44 -9.52 0.36
C ILE A 180 -3.49 -10.61 0.14
N PHE A 181 -4.04 -11.18 1.21
CA PHE A 181 -5.09 -12.19 1.09
C PHE A 181 -6.16 -11.98 2.16
N PRO A 182 -6.91 -10.86 2.08
CA PRO A 182 -8.01 -10.62 3.00
C PRO A 182 -9.11 -11.66 2.79
N THR A 183 -9.76 -12.08 3.86
CA THR A 183 -10.88 -13.05 3.78
C THR A 183 -12.18 -12.39 3.37
N THR A 184 -12.28 -11.06 3.56
CA THR A 184 -13.32 -10.18 3.01
C THR A 184 -12.67 -8.89 2.53
N PRO A 185 -13.23 -8.20 1.51
CA PRO A 185 -12.68 -6.94 1.03
C PRO A 185 -12.46 -5.91 2.13
N TYR A 186 -11.41 -5.10 2.03
CA TYR A 186 -11.29 -3.91 2.87
C TYR A 186 -12.32 -2.88 2.41
N ASN A 187 -13.29 -2.63 3.25
CA ASN A 187 -14.42 -1.74 3.00
C ASN A 187 -14.40 -0.49 3.90
N GLN A 188 -13.37 -0.35 4.71
CA GLN A 188 -13.19 0.75 5.64
C GLN A 188 -11.79 1.36 5.50
N MET A 189 -11.70 2.65 5.79
CA MET A 189 -10.46 3.42 5.70
C MET A 189 -10.35 4.38 6.87
N SER A 190 -9.18 4.51 7.44
CA SER A 190 -8.87 5.53 8.44
C SER A 190 -7.48 6.12 8.21
N PHE A 191 -7.38 7.43 8.48
CA PHE A 191 -6.10 8.11 8.55
C PHE A 191 -5.69 8.27 10.02
N TYR A 192 -4.39 8.32 10.26
CA TYR A 192 -3.86 8.61 11.58
C TYR A 192 -2.56 9.41 11.50
N SER A 193 -2.27 10.18 12.53
CA SER A 193 -1.06 10.96 12.65
C SER A 193 -0.30 10.63 13.94
N ARG A 194 1.01 10.81 13.90
CA ARG A 194 1.85 10.81 15.11
C ARG A 194 2.87 11.94 15.04
N GLY A 195 3.18 12.51 16.18
CA GLY A 195 4.18 13.58 16.30
C GLY A 195 3.73 14.94 15.79
N GLY A 196 2.43 15.12 15.50
CA GLY A 196 1.84 16.36 15.00
C GLY A 196 0.67 16.08 14.05
N ALA A 197 0.25 17.09 13.30
CA ALA A 197 -0.86 16.99 12.36
C ALA A 197 -0.39 17.09 10.91
N PHE A 198 -1.12 16.42 10.01
CA PHE A 198 -1.00 16.57 8.57
C PHE A 198 -2.35 16.86 7.94
N LYS A 199 -2.35 17.32 6.71
CA LYS A 199 -3.57 17.61 5.97
C LYS A 199 -3.71 16.68 4.77
N VAL A 200 -4.90 16.19 4.53
CA VAL A 200 -5.30 15.55 3.29
C VAL A 200 -5.95 16.61 2.42
N ASP A 201 -5.23 17.10 1.42
CA ASP A 201 -5.72 18.14 0.51
C ASP A 201 -6.63 17.55 -0.57
N ARG A 202 -6.39 16.29 -0.94
CA ARG A 202 -7.20 15.53 -1.88
C ARG A 202 -7.29 14.08 -1.42
N CYS A 203 -8.51 13.56 -1.41
CA CYS A 203 -8.77 12.13 -1.30
C CYS A 203 -9.89 11.78 -2.27
N LYS A 204 -9.57 11.04 -3.32
CA LYS A 204 -10.54 10.60 -4.31
C LYS A 204 -10.43 9.09 -4.50
N ILE A 205 -11.58 8.43 -4.45
CA ILE A 205 -11.68 6.97 -4.52
C ILE A 205 -12.46 6.62 -5.79
N TYR A 206 -11.92 5.68 -6.56
CA TYR A 206 -12.56 5.15 -7.76
C TYR A 206 -12.83 3.66 -7.57
N ARG A 207 -14.02 3.22 -7.90
CA ARG A 207 -14.31 1.79 -8.08
C ARG A 207 -13.75 1.34 -9.43
N LEU A 208 -13.08 0.18 -9.45
CA LEU A 208 -12.52 -0.43 -10.65
C LEU A 208 -13.39 -1.57 -11.18
#